data_034bbfdd439bd62c6f131509d6b1a666
#
_entry.id   034bbfdd439bd62c6f131509d6b1a666
#
_cell.length_a   1.000
_cell.length_b   1.000
_cell.length_c   1.000
_cell.angle_alpha   90.00
_cell.angle_beta   90.00
_cell.angle_gamma   90.00
#
_symmetry.space_group_name_H-M   'P 1'
#
loop_
_entity.id
_entity.type
_entity.pdbx_description
1 polymer ?
#
loop_
_entity_poly.entity_id
_entity_poly.type
_entity_poly.pdbx_seq_one_letter_code
_entity_poly.pdbx_strand_id
1 'polypeptide(L)'
;QVGNAILEYDVTKNEFLNALVNRISLVLVSSKMAKNRLAKFKKGMLEYGQDVEEIFTEMAKAHTYDIEVAENEVFKREIPDVKAIFHRINREDFYKVTIQEVQLRRAFLSSDGLGKLVVSIMNSMYSADNHDEYILMKQLMADYEDNYAVIETPKVTDRDSAMDLFRAIKQTSTDFTFVSDQFNAQGVQTFTDKSDQVL
;
A
#
# COMPACT_ATOMS: atom_id res chain seq x y z
N GLN A 1 2.45 -30.84 -34.26
CA GLN A 1 2.91 -30.42 -35.60
C GLN A 1 3.08 -28.92 -35.73
N VAL A 2 2.06 -28.11 -35.34
CA VAL A 2 2.11 -26.64 -35.46
C VAL A 2 3.20 -26.01 -34.58
N GLY A 3 3.39 -26.49 -33.35
CA GLY A 3 4.40 -25.97 -32.43
C GLY A 3 5.85 -26.16 -32.95
N ASN A 4 6.12 -27.29 -33.60
CA ASN A 4 7.45 -27.54 -34.20
C ASN A 4 7.72 -26.59 -35.37
N ALA A 5 6.73 -26.35 -36.24
CA ALA A 5 6.87 -25.42 -37.36
C ALA A 5 7.15 -23.99 -36.90
N ILE A 6 6.54 -23.54 -35.79
CA ILE A 6 6.78 -22.21 -35.23
C ILE A 6 8.21 -22.08 -34.65
N LEU A 7 8.73 -23.15 -34.05
CA LEU A 7 10.03 -23.13 -33.37
C LEU A 7 11.20 -23.41 -34.30
N GLU A 8 10.95 -23.89 -35.52
CA GLU A 8 11.98 -24.27 -36.49
C GLU A 8 12.56 -23.08 -37.27
N TYR A 9 11.78 -22.00 -37.41
CA TYR A 9 12.19 -20.78 -38.10
C TYR A 9 12.27 -19.60 -37.14
N ASP A 10 13.43 -18.92 -37.05
CA ASP A 10 13.65 -17.84 -36.12
C ASP A 10 12.73 -16.64 -36.33
N VAL A 11 12.37 -16.32 -37.56
CA VAL A 11 11.42 -15.23 -37.89
C VAL A 11 10.03 -15.54 -37.31
N THR A 12 9.49 -16.72 -37.62
CA THR A 12 8.16 -17.15 -37.13
C THR A 12 8.13 -17.28 -35.62
N LYS A 13 9.23 -17.72 -35.00
CA LYS A 13 9.39 -17.78 -33.56
C LYS A 13 9.33 -16.39 -32.92
N ASN A 14 10.00 -15.39 -33.50
CA ASN A 14 10.00 -14.02 -32.98
C ASN A 14 8.64 -13.34 -33.15
N GLU A 15 7.97 -13.53 -34.29
CA GLU A 15 6.59 -13.05 -34.51
C GLU A 15 5.62 -13.67 -33.51
N PHE A 16 5.73 -14.99 -33.27
CA PHE A 16 4.94 -15.66 -32.27
C PHE A 16 5.20 -15.14 -30.84
N LEU A 17 6.45 -14.92 -30.45
CA LEU A 17 6.80 -14.35 -29.15
C LEU A 17 6.26 -12.93 -28.99
N ASN A 18 6.31 -12.10 -30.01
CA ASN A 18 5.72 -10.75 -29.99
C ASN A 18 4.18 -10.81 -29.84
N ALA A 19 3.51 -11.71 -30.54
CA ALA A 19 2.08 -11.93 -30.39
C ALA A 19 1.72 -12.44 -28.99
N LEU A 20 2.56 -13.30 -28.40
CA LEU A 20 2.41 -13.81 -27.04
C LEU A 20 2.56 -12.67 -26.00
N VAL A 21 3.57 -11.81 -26.13
CA VAL A 21 3.78 -10.65 -25.27
C VAL A 21 2.59 -9.70 -25.34
N ASN A 22 2.08 -9.39 -26.53
CA ASN A 22 0.89 -8.58 -26.70
C ASN A 22 -0.35 -9.20 -26.05
N ARG A 23 -0.49 -10.52 -26.10
CA ARG A 23 -1.60 -11.24 -25.45
C ARG A 23 -1.47 -11.23 -23.92
N ILE A 24 -0.25 -11.31 -23.37
CA ILE A 24 -0.01 -11.22 -21.93
C ILE A 24 -0.56 -9.90 -21.37
N SER A 25 -0.36 -8.79 -22.07
CA SER A 25 -0.84 -7.47 -21.63
C SER A 25 -2.36 -7.33 -21.61
N LEU A 26 -3.08 -8.22 -22.30
CA LEU A 26 -4.56 -8.19 -22.42
C LEU A 26 -5.27 -9.19 -21.49
N VAL A 27 -4.53 -10.08 -20.83
CA VAL A 27 -5.13 -11.14 -19.98
C VAL A 27 -5.26 -10.65 -18.54
N LEU A 28 -6.50 -10.56 -18.09
CA LEU A 28 -6.77 -10.31 -16.66
C LEU A 28 -6.67 -11.63 -15.89
N VAL A 29 -5.69 -11.73 -15.01
CA VAL A 29 -5.43 -12.96 -14.27
C VAL A 29 -6.19 -12.98 -12.97
N SER A 30 -7.14 -13.90 -12.85
CA SER A 30 -7.95 -14.13 -11.63
C SER A 30 -7.45 -15.28 -10.76
N SER A 31 -6.27 -15.83 -11.04
CA SER A 31 -5.74 -16.99 -10.32
C SER A 31 -5.11 -16.62 -8.96
N LYS A 32 -4.76 -17.64 -8.16
CA LYS A 32 -4.17 -17.46 -6.84
C LYS A 32 -2.82 -16.76 -6.94
N MET A 33 -2.79 -15.48 -6.61
CA MET A 33 -1.59 -14.66 -6.48
C MET A 33 -1.30 -14.37 -5.01
N ALA A 34 -0.03 -14.18 -4.68
CA ALA A 34 0.33 -13.61 -3.40
C ALA A 34 -0.28 -12.22 -3.28
N LYS A 35 -1.00 -11.96 -2.18
CA LYS A 35 -1.63 -10.66 -1.94
C LYS A 35 -0.89 -9.94 -0.83
N ASN A 36 -0.65 -8.67 -1.02
CA ASN A 36 -0.13 -7.81 0.03
C ASN A 36 -1.20 -7.64 1.12
N ARG A 37 -0.93 -8.13 2.34
CA ARG A 37 -1.84 -8.01 3.48
C ARG A 37 -1.97 -6.59 4.00
N LEU A 38 -0.99 -5.74 3.71
CA LEU A 38 -0.95 -4.34 4.10
C LEU A 38 -1.52 -3.41 3.03
N ALA A 39 -2.04 -3.94 1.92
CA ALA A 39 -2.58 -3.15 0.80
C ALA A 39 -3.66 -2.14 1.23
N LYS A 40 -4.38 -2.39 2.32
CA LYS A 40 -5.38 -1.46 2.86
C LYS A 40 -4.81 -0.11 3.32
N PHE A 41 -3.51 -0.05 3.58
CA PHE A 41 -2.82 1.19 3.97
C PHE A 41 -2.34 2.03 2.77
N LYS A 42 -2.56 1.56 1.55
CA LYS A 42 -2.26 2.35 0.35
C LYS A 42 -3.27 3.47 0.19
N LYS A 43 -2.80 4.70 0.00
CA LYS A 43 -3.67 5.86 -0.29
C LYS A 43 -4.16 5.94 -1.74
N GLY A 44 -3.67 5.09 -2.65
CA GLY A 44 -4.04 5.06 -4.05
C GLY A 44 -2.82 5.07 -4.98
N MET A 45 -3.07 5.28 -6.27
CA MET A 45 -2.01 5.41 -7.29
C MET A 45 -1.76 6.90 -7.57
N LEU A 46 -0.49 7.27 -7.64
CA LEU A 46 -0.08 8.58 -8.13
C LEU A 46 0.01 8.52 -9.66
N GLU A 47 -0.49 9.54 -10.35
CA GLU A 47 -0.25 9.72 -11.76
C GLU A 47 1.20 10.16 -11.99
N TYR A 48 1.74 9.83 -13.16
CA TYR A 48 3.16 10.01 -13.49
C TYR A 48 3.71 11.41 -13.15
N GLY A 49 4.80 11.42 -12.36
CA GLY A 49 5.69 12.58 -12.21
C GLY A 49 5.13 13.75 -11.40
N GLN A 50 4.01 13.57 -10.69
CA GLN A 50 3.43 14.63 -9.88
C GLN A 50 3.69 14.40 -8.40
N ASP A 51 4.05 15.48 -7.69
CA ASP A 51 4.01 15.52 -6.25
C ASP A 51 2.52 15.65 -5.83
N VAL A 52 2.09 14.84 -4.87
CA VAL A 52 0.74 14.98 -4.28
C VAL A 52 0.86 15.76 -2.99
N GLU A 53 0.13 16.86 -2.92
CA GLU A 53 -0.03 17.66 -1.73
C GLU A 53 -1.24 17.15 -0.94
N GLU A 54 -1.02 16.82 0.32
CA GLU A 54 -2.07 16.49 1.29
C GLU A 54 -2.19 17.62 2.29
N ILE A 55 -3.37 18.25 2.34
CA ILE A 55 -3.64 19.42 3.18
C ILE A 55 -4.44 19.00 4.41
N PHE A 56 -3.93 19.36 5.58
CA PHE A 56 -4.57 19.12 6.86
C PHE A 56 -4.94 20.45 7.49
N THR A 57 -6.19 20.60 7.85
CA THR A 57 -6.71 21.79 8.57
C THR A 57 -6.99 21.38 10.02
N GLU A 58 -6.42 22.11 10.97
CA GLU A 58 -6.68 21.86 12.39
C GLU A 58 -8.16 22.16 12.72
N MET A 59 -8.65 21.50 13.79
CA MET A 59 -10.02 21.72 14.26
C MET A 59 -10.21 23.17 14.72
N ALA A 60 -11.36 23.73 14.37
CA ALA A 60 -11.76 25.03 14.87
C ALA A 60 -11.91 25.02 16.39
N LYS A 61 -11.44 26.08 17.04
CA LYS A 61 -11.58 26.27 18.49
C LYS A 61 -12.96 26.82 18.83
N ALA A 62 -13.54 26.28 19.88
CA ALA A 62 -14.79 26.81 20.41
C ALA A 62 -14.52 28.10 21.22
N HIS A 63 -15.29 29.14 20.94
CA HIS A 63 -15.26 30.38 21.70
C HIS A 63 -16.50 30.48 22.58
N THR A 64 -16.33 30.94 23.81
CA THR A 64 -17.45 31.20 24.70
C THR A 64 -18.19 32.46 24.22
N TYR A 65 -19.50 32.34 23.98
CA TYR A 65 -20.33 33.48 23.61
C TYR A 65 -20.59 34.38 24.83
N ASP A 66 -20.11 35.62 24.77
CA ASP A 66 -20.37 36.64 25.77
C ASP A 66 -21.14 37.79 25.11
N ILE A 67 -22.30 38.13 25.68
CA ILE A 67 -23.19 39.15 25.13
C ILE A 67 -22.52 40.54 25.12
N GLU A 68 -21.65 40.83 26.08
CA GLU A 68 -21.02 42.16 26.23
C GLU A 68 -19.94 42.41 25.17
N VAL A 69 -19.31 41.34 24.63
CA VAL A 69 -18.22 41.43 23.63
C VAL A 69 -18.58 40.78 22.30
N ALA A 70 -19.79 40.24 22.17
CA ALA A 70 -20.22 39.43 21.02
C ALA A 70 -20.09 40.17 19.68
N GLU A 71 -20.41 41.47 19.61
CA GLU A 71 -20.30 42.25 18.36
C GLU A 71 -18.84 42.29 17.82
N ASN A 72 -17.86 42.35 18.71
CA ASN A 72 -16.45 42.41 18.32
C ASN A 72 -15.85 41.04 18.05
N GLU A 73 -16.30 39.99 18.76
CA GLU A 73 -15.74 38.66 18.63
C GLU A 73 -16.32 37.86 17.46
N VAL A 74 -17.63 37.98 17.19
CA VAL A 74 -18.30 37.26 16.09
C VAL A 74 -17.75 37.64 14.72
N PHE A 75 -17.27 38.87 14.54
CA PHE A 75 -16.69 39.35 13.29
C PHE A 75 -15.15 39.26 13.25
N LYS A 76 -14.52 38.81 14.32
CA LYS A 76 -13.08 38.63 14.36
C LYS A 76 -12.67 37.46 13.46
N ARG A 77 -11.80 37.78 12.49
CA ARG A 77 -11.28 36.76 11.56
C ARG A 77 -10.31 35.84 12.27
N GLU A 78 -10.63 34.57 12.32
CA GLU A 78 -9.73 33.51 12.76
C GLU A 78 -9.35 32.70 11.55
N ILE A 79 -8.02 32.54 11.32
CA ILE A 79 -7.48 31.78 10.22
C ILE A 79 -7.10 30.41 10.81
N PRO A 80 -7.67 29.29 10.33
CA PRO A 80 -7.29 27.97 10.80
C PRO A 80 -5.82 27.69 10.45
N ASP A 81 -5.13 26.97 11.33
CA ASP A 81 -3.79 26.47 11.00
C ASP A 81 -3.89 25.34 9.96
N VAL A 82 -3.11 25.47 8.90
CA VAL A 82 -3.13 24.55 7.77
C VAL A 82 -1.71 24.01 7.57
N LYS A 83 -1.57 22.68 7.63
CA LYS A 83 -0.34 21.97 7.36
C LYS A 83 -0.43 21.24 6.04
N ALA A 84 0.62 21.30 5.22
CA ALA A 84 0.71 20.60 3.95
C ALA A 84 1.83 19.55 4.00
N ILE A 85 1.53 18.35 3.53
CA ILE A 85 2.49 17.26 3.38
C ILE A 85 2.61 16.93 1.91
N PHE A 86 3.84 16.86 1.40
CA PHE A 86 4.11 16.53 0.00
C PHE A 86 4.58 15.09 -0.10
N HIS A 87 3.88 14.31 -0.94
CA HIS A 87 4.25 12.94 -1.28
C HIS A 87 4.85 12.90 -2.67
N ARG A 88 6.04 12.29 -2.78
CA ARG A 88 6.77 12.15 -4.04
C ARG A 88 7.01 10.70 -4.36
N ILE A 89 6.95 10.33 -5.64
CA ILE A 89 7.37 9.02 -6.11
C ILE A 89 8.88 8.91 -5.94
N ASN A 90 9.32 7.91 -5.17
CA ASN A 90 10.73 7.64 -4.89
C ASN A 90 11.20 6.27 -5.41
N ARG A 91 10.30 5.49 -6.02
CA ARG A 91 10.59 4.16 -6.54
C ARG A 91 9.92 3.96 -7.88
N GLU A 92 10.72 3.54 -8.86
CA GLU A 92 10.27 3.11 -10.17
C GLU A 92 10.96 1.78 -10.50
N ASP A 93 10.24 0.67 -10.45
CA ASP A 93 10.77 -0.66 -10.70
C ASP A 93 10.04 -1.34 -11.87
N PHE A 94 10.72 -2.26 -12.53
CA PHE A 94 10.12 -3.10 -13.54
C PHE A 94 10.49 -4.57 -13.32
N TYR A 95 9.57 -5.47 -13.67
CA TYR A 95 9.77 -6.91 -13.56
C TYR A 95 10.04 -7.51 -14.93
N LYS A 96 11.17 -8.24 -15.06
CA LYS A 96 11.59 -8.87 -16.29
C LYS A 96 11.49 -10.39 -16.18
N VAL A 97 10.80 -11.01 -17.11
CA VAL A 97 10.70 -12.47 -17.22
C VAL A 97 11.15 -12.91 -18.61
N THR A 98 12.05 -13.88 -18.66
CA THR A 98 12.53 -14.46 -19.91
C THR A 98 11.93 -15.84 -20.09
N ILE A 99 11.32 -16.09 -21.25
CA ILE A 99 10.75 -17.39 -21.61
C ILE A 99 11.84 -18.22 -22.30
N GLN A 100 12.16 -19.37 -21.74
CA GLN A 100 13.11 -20.30 -22.35
C GLN A 100 12.42 -21.14 -23.44
N GLU A 101 13.15 -21.43 -24.51
CA GLU A 101 12.64 -22.24 -25.63
C GLU A 101 12.14 -23.62 -25.17
N VAL A 102 12.80 -24.24 -24.20
CA VAL A 102 12.38 -25.55 -23.64
C VAL A 102 11.00 -25.44 -22.97
N GLN A 103 10.72 -24.34 -22.27
CA GLN A 103 9.41 -24.09 -21.64
C GLN A 103 8.32 -23.91 -22.71
N LEU A 104 8.64 -23.15 -23.76
CA LEU A 104 7.73 -22.95 -24.89
C LEU A 104 7.43 -24.26 -25.63
N ARG A 105 8.45 -25.09 -25.90
CA ARG A 105 8.28 -26.43 -26.49
C ARG A 105 7.36 -27.31 -25.64
N ARG A 106 7.54 -27.32 -24.31
CA ARG A 106 6.67 -28.07 -23.40
C ARG A 106 5.23 -27.55 -23.39
N ALA A 107 5.05 -26.25 -23.46
CA ALA A 107 3.72 -25.65 -23.52
C ALA A 107 2.93 -26.08 -24.76
N PHE A 108 3.59 -26.34 -25.87
CA PHE A 108 2.94 -26.84 -27.10
C PHE A 108 2.56 -28.34 -27.07
N LEU A 109 3.01 -29.09 -26.06
CA LEU A 109 2.67 -30.51 -25.91
C LEU A 109 1.23 -30.74 -25.43
N SER A 110 0.59 -29.72 -24.84
CA SER A 110 -0.81 -29.82 -24.39
C SER A 110 -1.68 -28.72 -25.00
N SER A 111 -2.96 -28.99 -25.17
CA SER A 111 -3.92 -28.04 -25.76
C SER A 111 -4.01 -26.73 -24.98
N ASP A 112 -3.86 -26.76 -23.63
CA ASP A 112 -3.95 -25.61 -22.74
C ASP A 112 -2.58 -25.12 -22.24
N GLY A 113 -1.49 -25.77 -22.67
CA GLY A 113 -0.17 -25.53 -22.11
C GLY A 113 0.30 -24.10 -22.30
N LEU A 114 0.02 -23.49 -23.45
CA LEU A 114 0.40 -22.13 -23.74
C LEU A 114 -0.36 -21.13 -22.85
N GLY A 115 -1.68 -21.34 -22.68
CA GLY A 115 -2.48 -20.52 -21.75
C GLY A 115 -1.98 -20.62 -20.32
N LYS A 116 -1.66 -21.81 -19.86
CA LYS A 116 -1.07 -22.03 -18.52
C LYS A 116 0.29 -21.37 -18.35
N LEU A 117 1.15 -21.41 -19.37
CA LEU A 117 2.45 -20.72 -19.35
C LEU A 117 2.27 -19.20 -19.20
N VAL A 118 1.38 -18.58 -19.99
CA VAL A 118 1.08 -17.15 -19.92
C VAL A 118 0.58 -16.77 -18.54
N VAL A 119 -0.40 -17.50 -18.00
CA VAL A 119 -0.96 -17.28 -16.67
C VAL A 119 0.11 -17.44 -15.60
N SER A 120 0.98 -18.43 -15.70
CA SER A 120 2.07 -18.64 -14.74
C SER A 120 3.07 -17.48 -14.73
N ILE A 121 3.42 -16.94 -15.89
CA ILE A 121 4.33 -15.79 -16.02
C ILE A 121 3.70 -14.55 -15.37
N MET A 122 2.44 -14.26 -15.70
CA MET A 122 1.73 -13.11 -15.13
C MET A 122 1.60 -13.23 -13.61
N ASN A 123 1.25 -14.40 -13.09
CA ASN A 123 1.15 -14.64 -11.66
C ASN A 123 2.49 -14.45 -10.96
N SER A 124 3.59 -14.85 -11.59
CA SER A 124 4.93 -14.63 -11.05
C SER A 124 5.25 -13.15 -10.93
N MET A 125 4.94 -12.34 -11.94
CA MET A 125 5.18 -10.90 -11.94
C MET A 125 4.33 -10.19 -10.89
N TYR A 126 3.02 -10.44 -10.85
CA TYR A 126 2.14 -9.84 -9.84
C TYR A 126 2.44 -10.30 -8.42
N SER A 127 2.87 -11.55 -8.25
CA SER A 127 3.27 -12.05 -6.93
C SER A 127 4.56 -11.40 -6.46
N ALA A 128 5.52 -11.16 -7.36
CA ALA A 128 6.75 -10.43 -7.04
C ALA A 128 6.45 -8.99 -6.63
N ASP A 129 5.62 -8.27 -7.38
CA ASP A 129 5.21 -6.91 -7.06
C ASP A 129 4.53 -6.82 -5.68
N ASN A 130 3.53 -7.66 -5.42
CA ASN A 130 2.85 -7.70 -4.12
C ASN A 130 3.79 -8.08 -2.97
N HIS A 131 4.78 -8.93 -3.22
CA HIS A 131 5.78 -9.31 -2.23
C HIS A 131 6.71 -8.15 -1.89
N ASP A 132 7.23 -7.47 -2.90
CA ASP A 132 8.14 -6.34 -2.75
C ASP A 132 7.44 -5.16 -2.07
N GLU A 133 6.20 -4.87 -2.45
CA GLU A 133 5.37 -3.89 -1.72
C GLU A 133 5.20 -4.26 -0.24
N TYR A 134 4.94 -5.53 0.06
CA TYR A 134 4.79 -5.98 1.45
C TYR A 134 6.09 -5.78 2.24
N ILE A 135 7.26 -6.10 1.65
CA ILE A 135 8.56 -5.89 2.29
C ILE A 135 8.82 -4.41 2.55
N LEU A 136 8.56 -3.55 1.56
CA LEU A 136 8.73 -2.10 1.71
C LEU A 136 7.82 -1.52 2.78
N MET A 137 6.57 -1.96 2.85
CA MET A 137 5.65 -1.54 3.91
C MET A 137 6.12 -2.00 5.29
N LYS A 138 6.67 -3.22 5.40
CA LYS A 138 7.29 -3.67 6.65
C LYS A 138 8.48 -2.82 7.05
N GLN A 139 9.34 -2.48 6.09
CA GLN A 139 10.49 -1.62 6.34
C GLN A 139 10.03 -0.23 6.78
N LEU A 140 9.03 0.36 6.11
CA LEU A 140 8.45 1.63 6.51
C LEU A 140 7.91 1.61 7.95
N MET A 141 7.26 0.51 8.35
CA MET A 141 6.80 0.35 9.74
C MET A 141 7.96 0.25 10.73
N ALA A 142 9.04 -0.46 10.39
CA ALA A 142 10.22 -0.56 11.24
C ALA A 142 10.95 0.79 11.35
N ASP A 143 11.12 1.50 10.23
CA ASP A 143 11.70 2.85 10.24
C ASP A 143 10.85 3.83 11.06
N TYR A 144 9.52 3.66 11.05
CA TYR A 144 8.63 4.45 11.88
C TYR A 144 8.82 4.15 13.38
N GLU A 145 8.94 2.88 13.75
CA GLU A 145 9.21 2.45 15.14
C GLU A 145 10.50 3.05 15.68
N ASP A 146 11.56 3.06 14.86
CA ASP A 146 12.88 3.59 15.26
C ASP A 146 12.92 5.12 15.43
N ASN A 147 12.10 5.85 14.67
CA ASN A 147 12.19 7.31 14.58
C ASN A 147 11.06 8.07 15.29
N TYR A 148 9.96 7.40 15.63
CA TYR A 148 8.77 8.05 16.19
C TYR A 148 8.32 7.40 17.49
N ALA A 149 7.50 8.11 18.25
CA ALA A 149 7.04 7.71 19.56
C ALA A 149 6.36 6.35 19.53
N VAL A 150 7.08 5.35 19.99
CA VAL A 150 6.54 4.02 20.27
C VAL A 150 5.94 4.08 21.68
N ILE A 151 4.74 3.56 21.83
CA ILE A 151 4.11 3.44 23.13
C ILE A 151 4.84 2.34 23.89
N GLU A 152 5.45 2.68 25.03
CA GLU A 152 6.07 1.68 25.89
C GLU A 152 5.02 0.68 26.37
N THR A 153 5.22 -0.56 26.02
CA THR A 153 4.34 -1.65 26.46
C THR A 153 4.94 -2.34 27.70
N PRO A 154 4.11 -2.72 28.69
CA PRO A 154 4.57 -3.47 29.84
C PRO A 154 5.22 -4.79 29.43
N LYS A 155 6.36 -5.12 30.02
CA LYS A 155 7.01 -6.41 29.80
C LYS A 155 6.20 -7.52 30.47
N VAL A 156 5.77 -8.49 29.70
CA VAL A 156 4.99 -9.62 30.21
C VAL A 156 5.88 -10.64 30.88
N THR A 157 5.72 -10.80 32.20
CA THR A 157 6.45 -11.78 33.03
C THR A 157 5.50 -12.74 33.75
N ASP A 158 4.27 -12.32 34.00
CA ASP A 158 3.25 -13.05 34.74
C ASP A 158 1.84 -12.70 34.22
N ARG A 159 0.82 -13.21 34.91
CA ARG A 159 -0.59 -12.99 34.53
C ARG A 159 -1.01 -11.52 34.69
N ASP A 160 -0.54 -10.86 35.72
CA ASP A 160 -0.94 -9.48 36.01
C ASP A 160 -0.34 -8.52 34.99
N SER A 161 0.93 -8.68 34.63
CA SER A 161 1.58 -7.91 33.56
C SER A 161 0.97 -8.20 32.17
N ALA A 162 0.45 -9.41 31.92
CA ALA A 162 -0.32 -9.71 30.71
C ALA A 162 -1.64 -8.94 30.67
N MET A 163 -2.32 -8.80 31.81
CA MET A 163 -3.53 -7.99 31.91
C MET A 163 -3.26 -6.50 31.74
N ASP A 164 -2.14 -6.01 32.23
CA ASP A 164 -1.73 -4.62 32.05
C ASP A 164 -1.37 -4.32 30.59
N LEU A 165 -0.70 -5.25 29.90
CA LEU A 165 -0.49 -5.16 28.45
C LEU A 165 -1.81 -5.08 27.69
N PHE A 166 -2.79 -5.95 28.02
CA PHE A 166 -4.09 -5.93 27.37
C PHE A 166 -4.85 -4.62 27.62
N ARG A 167 -4.77 -4.06 28.84
CA ARG A 167 -5.34 -2.75 29.16
C ARG A 167 -4.67 -1.63 28.35
N ALA A 168 -3.32 -1.63 28.27
CA ALA A 168 -2.57 -0.66 27.51
C ALA A 168 -2.96 -0.69 26.00
N ILE A 169 -3.02 -1.87 25.39
CA ILE A 169 -3.45 -2.03 24.00
C ILE A 169 -4.87 -1.49 23.80
N LYS A 170 -5.80 -1.84 24.70
CA LYS A 170 -7.19 -1.38 24.61
C LYS A 170 -7.31 0.13 24.79
N GLN A 171 -6.57 0.70 25.70
CA GLN A 171 -6.55 2.15 25.92
C GLN A 171 -6.01 2.86 24.70
N THR A 172 -4.84 2.46 24.20
CA THR A 172 -4.24 3.03 22.99
C THR A 172 -5.18 2.92 21.77
N SER A 173 -5.80 1.77 21.58
CA SER A 173 -6.81 1.59 20.52
C SER A 173 -8.00 2.55 20.68
N THR A 174 -8.35 2.91 21.89
CA THR A 174 -9.40 3.91 22.13
C THR A 174 -8.90 5.32 21.91
N ASP A 175 -7.68 5.63 22.34
CA ASP A 175 -7.06 6.95 22.18
C ASP A 175 -6.89 7.31 20.69
N PHE A 176 -6.59 6.35 19.83
CA PHE A 176 -6.55 6.55 18.38
C PHE A 176 -7.88 6.98 17.75
N THR A 177 -9.01 6.73 18.41
CA THR A 177 -10.32 7.18 17.89
C THR A 177 -10.59 8.66 18.15
N PHE A 178 -9.80 9.29 19.01
CA PHE A 178 -9.87 10.72 19.26
C PHE A 178 -8.88 11.49 18.42
N VAL A 179 -9.24 12.70 18.02
CA VAL A 179 -8.34 13.57 17.26
C VAL A 179 -7.13 13.94 18.11
N SER A 180 -5.93 13.61 17.64
CA SER A 180 -4.68 13.86 18.33
C SER A 180 -3.54 14.08 17.33
N ASP A 181 -2.53 14.84 17.72
CA ASP A 181 -1.28 15.06 17.00
C ASP A 181 -0.12 14.20 17.53
N GLN A 182 -0.36 13.44 18.63
CA GLN A 182 0.69 12.70 19.34
C GLN A 182 1.19 11.47 18.59
N PHE A 183 0.39 10.92 17.67
CA PHE A 183 0.66 9.63 17.03
C PHE A 183 1.13 9.75 15.59
N ASN A 184 1.57 10.92 15.16
CA ASN A 184 2.14 11.09 13.84
C ASN A 184 3.36 12.01 13.84
N ALA A 185 4.28 11.73 12.90
CA ALA A 185 5.57 12.40 12.79
C ALA A 185 5.49 13.89 12.43
N GLN A 186 4.43 14.27 11.73
CA GLN A 186 4.26 15.63 11.23
C GLN A 186 3.52 16.52 12.22
N GLY A 187 3.08 15.98 13.37
CA GLY A 187 2.29 16.72 14.36
C GLY A 187 0.97 17.23 13.79
N VAL A 188 0.34 16.44 12.91
CA VAL A 188 -0.94 16.75 12.29
C VAL A 188 -2.05 16.10 13.11
N GLN A 189 -3.16 16.81 13.31
CA GLN A 189 -4.32 16.24 13.98
C GLN A 189 -4.97 15.17 13.12
N THR A 190 -4.94 13.93 13.59
CA THR A 190 -5.53 12.76 12.93
C THR A 190 -6.30 11.89 13.91
N PHE A 191 -7.17 11.05 13.40
CA PHE A 191 -7.85 10.00 14.15
C PHE A 191 -8.00 8.76 13.27
N THR A 192 -8.22 7.60 13.89
CA THR A 192 -8.36 6.33 13.18
C THR A 192 -9.54 5.56 13.76
N ASP A 193 -10.53 5.25 12.92
CA ASP A 193 -11.67 4.44 13.35
C ASP A 193 -11.24 3.03 13.75
N LYS A 194 -11.97 2.41 14.69
CA LYS A 194 -11.65 1.06 15.15
C LYS A 194 -11.67 0.01 14.04
N SER A 195 -12.45 0.22 12.98
CA SER A 195 -12.49 -0.63 11.79
C SER A 195 -11.18 -0.64 11.00
N ASP A 196 -10.43 0.45 11.10
CA ASP A 196 -9.19 0.65 10.34
C ASP A 196 -7.94 0.33 11.14
N GLN A 197 -8.09 0.08 12.44
CA GLN A 197 -6.99 -0.38 13.29
C GLN A 197 -6.64 -1.84 12.99
N VAL A 198 -5.34 -2.13 12.96
CA VAL A 198 -4.81 -3.49 12.82
C VAL A 198 -4.20 -3.89 14.14
N LEU A 199 -4.83 -4.84 14.79
CA LEU A 199 -4.34 -5.50 15.99
C LEU A 199 -3.76 -6.87 15.65
#